data_acb9dd04138b0da836b1eff1e9b99b24
#
_entry.id   acb9dd04138b0da836b1eff1e9b99b24
#
_cell.length_a   1.000
_cell.length_b   1.000
_cell.length_c   1.000
_cell.angle_alpha   90.00
_cell.angle_beta   90.00
_cell.angle_gamma   90.00
#
_symmetry.space_group_name_H-M   'P 1'
#
loop_
_entity.id
_entity.type
_entity.pdbx_description
1 polymer ?
#
loop_
_entity_poly.entity_id
_entity_poly.type
_entity_poly.pdbx_seq_one_letter_code
_entity_poly.pdbx_strand_id
1 'polypeptide(L)'
;MKKIFCVIAMCSATSAPAAELVLTCKLGPRPSQSVAVVRDLKIASTHVYYLQHGKVRTPFFGSLDNSRGSFVHAQCVGTKQRVLIVSGEFTANALQGFAITHFPDSDRPERLEFAEKSRPMRLYLAPHEMLLVVATGGFGETDAKYIVYRHVAGRGEQDEAQGKNELPSSPGFDVLNLKGR
;
A
#
# COMPACT_ATOMS: atom_id res chain seq x y z
N MET A 1 46.72 -38.73 34.77
CA MET A 1 46.60 -37.84 33.59
C MET A 1 45.14 -37.80 33.17
N LYS A 2 44.36 -36.71 33.47
CA LYS A 2 42.96 -36.56 33.07
C LYS A 2 42.93 -35.77 31.73
N LYS A 3 42.43 -36.38 30.65
CA LYS A 3 42.22 -35.69 29.38
C LYS A 3 40.86 -34.97 29.44
N ILE A 4 40.89 -33.63 29.37
CA ILE A 4 39.71 -32.78 29.23
C ILE A 4 39.38 -32.70 27.72
N PHE A 5 38.21 -33.21 27.34
CA PHE A 5 37.66 -33.09 26.01
C PHE A 5 36.86 -31.79 25.97
N CYS A 6 37.35 -30.79 25.23
CA CYS A 6 36.65 -29.55 24.97
C CYS A 6 35.71 -29.77 23.78
N VAL A 7 34.40 -29.85 24.01
CA VAL A 7 33.37 -29.93 22.95
C VAL A 7 33.07 -28.49 22.49
N ILE A 8 33.54 -28.14 21.31
CA ILE A 8 33.20 -26.88 20.66
C ILE A 8 31.81 -27.03 20.04
N ALA A 9 30.81 -26.41 20.68
CA ALA A 9 29.48 -26.29 20.11
C ALA A 9 29.49 -25.22 18.98
N MET A 10 29.42 -25.67 17.74
CA MET A 10 29.22 -24.76 16.59
C MET A 10 27.78 -24.26 16.58
N CYS A 11 27.54 -23.04 17.04
CA CYS A 11 26.29 -22.32 16.83
C CYS A 11 26.17 -21.97 15.34
N SER A 12 25.37 -22.72 14.61
CA SER A 12 24.96 -22.37 13.23
C SER A 12 24.00 -21.18 13.31
N ALA A 13 24.49 -19.98 13.05
CA ALA A 13 23.65 -18.81 12.87
C ALA A 13 22.84 -18.99 11.58
N THR A 14 21.58 -19.38 11.69
CA THR A 14 20.63 -19.36 10.57
C THR A 14 20.34 -17.88 10.25
N SER A 15 20.97 -17.35 9.20
CA SER A 15 20.63 -16.03 8.67
C SER A 15 19.19 -16.11 8.14
N ALA A 16 18.25 -15.41 8.81
CA ALA A 16 16.92 -15.20 8.23
C ALA A 16 17.08 -14.50 6.86
N PRO A 17 16.37 -14.96 5.83
CA PRO A 17 16.45 -14.35 4.51
C PRO A 17 16.08 -12.88 4.59
N ALA A 18 16.97 -12.02 4.06
CA ALA A 18 16.76 -10.58 4.06
C ALA A 18 15.58 -10.23 3.16
N ALA A 19 14.60 -9.48 3.69
CA ALA A 19 13.51 -8.96 2.88
C ALA A 19 14.04 -7.97 1.84
N GLU A 20 13.45 -7.97 0.66
CA GLU A 20 13.79 -7.10 -0.46
C GLU A 20 13.04 -5.77 -0.37
N LEU A 21 13.75 -4.66 -0.50
CA LEU A 21 13.16 -3.33 -0.61
C LEU A 21 12.56 -3.14 -2.02
N VAL A 22 11.26 -2.84 -2.08
CA VAL A 22 10.55 -2.54 -3.34
C VAL A 22 10.55 -1.04 -3.63
N LEU A 23 10.17 -0.23 -2.63
CA LEU A 23 10.04 1.23 -2.76
C LEU A 23 10.11 1.90 -1.40
N THR A 24 10.64 3.11 -1.36
CA THR A 24 10.50 4.01 -0.20
C THR A 24 9.72 5.26 -0.61
N CYS A 25 8.73 5.64 0.20
CA CYS A 25 7.92 6.84 0.00
C CYS A 25 8.02 7.75 1.24
N LYS A 26 8.42 9.00 1.02
CA LYS A 26 8.42 10.04 2.07
C LYS A 26 7.04 10.70 2.06
N LEU A 27 6.16 10.33 2.98
CA LEU A 27 4.79 10.85 3.05
C LEU A 27 4.72 12.29 3.57
N GLY A 28 5.77 12.76 4.24
CA GLY A 28 5.87 14.12 4.78
C GLY A 28 7.31 14.57 4.98
N PRO A 29 7.53 15.79 5.51
CA PRO A 29 8.85 16.38 5.61
C PRO A 29 9.75 15.73 6.66
N ARG A 30 9.18 15.11 7.70
CA ARG A 30 9.95 14.48 8.78
C ARG A 30 10.44 13.08 8.38
N PRO A 31 11.66 12.67 8.75
CA PRO A 31 12.14 11.30 8.47
C PRO A 31 11.23 10.20 9.00
N SER A 32 10.57 10.41 10.15
CA SER A 32 9.59 9.48 10.73
C SER A 32 8.34 9.27 9.86
N GLN A 33 8.09 10.16 8.91
CA GLN A 33 6.97 10.08 7.96
C GLN A 33 7.35 9.34 6.67
N SER A 34 8.45 8.60 6.67
CA SER A 34 8.82 7.71 5.57
C SER A 34 8.26 6.32 5.81
N VAL A 35 7.78 5.70 4.72
CA VAL A 35 7.33 4.31 4.70
C VAL A 35 8.04 3.59 3.56
N ALA A 36 8.43 2.34 3.82
CA ALA A 36 8.97 1.47 2.78
C ALA A 36 8.02 0.31 2.51
N VAL A 37 7.94 -0.09 1.26
CA VAL A 37 7.37 -1.36 0.83
C VAL A 37 8.50 -2.36 0.77
N VAL A 38 8.38 -3.45 1.52
CA VAL A 38 9.33 -4.56 1.49
C VAL A 38 8.60 -5.87 1.24
N ARG A 39 9.29 -6.85 0.68
CA ARG A 39 8.73 -8.18 0.42
C ARG A 39 9.70 -9.28 0.84
N ASP A 40 9.16 -10.41 1.25
CA ASP A 40 9.93 -11.63 1.50
C ASP A 40 10.36 -12.29 0.20
N LEU A 41 11.22 -13.32 0.32
CA LEU A 41 11.61 -14.15 -0.81
C LEU A 41 10.38 -14.74 -1.50
N LYS A 42 10.50 -14.90 -2.82
CA LYS A 42 9.44 -15.44 -3.66
C LYS A 42 9.14 -16.89 -3.29
N ILE A 43 7.85 -17.20 -3.13
CA ILE A 43 7.35 -18.57 -2.98
C ILE A 43 6.39 -18.81 -4.14
N ALA A 44 6.73 -19.73 -5.06
CA ALA A 44 6.05 -19.90 -6.34
C ALA A 44 6.01 -18.59 -7.15
N SER A 45 4.83 -18.03 -7.42
CA SER A 45 4.64 -16.75 -8.13
C SER A 45 4.37 -15.56 -7.21
N THR A 46 4.36 -15.75 -5.89
CA THR A 46 3.92 -14.76 -4.90
C THR A 46 5.01 -14.36 -3.92
N HIS A 47 4.82 -13.19 -3.29
CA HIS A 47 5.60 -12.72 -2.14
C HIS A 47 4.65 -12.31 -1.02
N VAL A 48 5.12 -12.32 0.22
CA VAL A 48 4.46 -11.60 1.31
C VAL A 48 4.98 -10.17 1.33
N TYR A 49 4.07 -9.20 1.38
CA TYR A 49 4.39 -7.78 1.36
C TYR A 49 4.12 -7.11 2.70
N TYR A 50 4.97 -6.13 3.04
CA TYR A 50 4.91 -5.41 4.29
C TYR A 50 5.08 -3.90 4.06
N LEU A 51 4.41 -3.11 4.91
CA LEU A 51 4.80 -1.73 5.18
C LEU A 51 5.84 -1.71 6.28
N GLN A 52 6.93 -0.99 6.07
CA GLN A 52 7.98 -0.81 7.06
C GLN A 52 8.08 0.66 7.45
N HIS A 53 7.88 0.95 8.74
CA HIS A 53 8.12 2.23 9.38
C HIS A 53 9.32 2.10 10.32
N GLY A 54 10.46 2.68 9.97
CA GLY A 54 11.70 2.49 10.70
C GLY A 54 12.09 1.00 10.78
N LYS A 55 12.07 0.44 12.00
CA LYS A 55 12.38 -0.99 12.23
C LYS A 55 11.14 -1.88 12.28
N VAL A 56 9.95 -1.31 12.33
CA VAL A 56 8.69 -2.06 12.46
C VAL A 56 8.15 -2.44 11.10
N ARG A 57 7.86 -3.73 10.90
CA ARG A 57 7.20 -4.27 9.70
C ARG A 57 5.80 -4.73 10.06
N THR A 58 4.84 -4.34 9.22
CA THR A 58 3.44 -4.75 9.34
C THR A 58 2.98 -5.37 8.02
N PRO A 59 2.40 -6.56 8.00
CA PRO A 59 1.82 -7.11 6.78
C PRO A 59 0.77 -6.16 6.19
N PHE A 60 0.64 -6.08 4.86
CA PHE A 60 -0.22 -5.13 4.17
C PHE A 60 -1.68 -5.18 4.64
N PHE A 61 -2.21 -6.36 4.89
CA PHE A 61 -3.62 -6.61 5.22
C PHE A 61 -3.77 -7.38 6.54
N GLY A 62 -2.94 -7.05 7.54
CA GLY A 62 -3.04 -7.54 8.91
C GLY A 62 -2.49 -8.94 9.14
N SER A 63 -2.51 -9.85 8.14
CA SER A 63 -1.94 -11.21 8.24
C SER A 63 -0.97 -11.50 7.10
N LEU A 64 -0.12 -12.52 7.27
CA LEU A 64 0.80 -12.97 6.24
C LEU A 64 0.05 -13.51 5.02
N ASP A 65 -0.99 -14.29 5.24
CA ASP A 65 -1.77 -14.91 4.18
C ASP A 65 -2.50 -13.86 3.34
N ASN A 66 -3.17 -12.89 3.95
CA ASN A 66 -3.84 -11.80 3.27
C ASN A 66 -2.88 -10.84 2.56
N SER A 67 -1.61 -10.81 3.00
CA SER A 67 -0.56 -9.94 2.43
C SER A 67 0.33 -10.67 1.43
N ARG A 68 -0.03 -11.91 1.07
CA ARG A 68 0.60 -12.68 0.01
C ARG A 68 -0.03 -12.33 -1.33
N GLY A 69 0.77 -11.83 -2.27
CA GLY A 69 0.24 -11.39 -3.56
C GLY A 69 1.21 -11.55 -4.71
N SER A 70 0.65 -11.40 -5.92
CA SER A 70 1.36 -11.34 -7.20
C SER A 70 1.03 -10.04 -7.94
N PHE A 71 1.85 -9.70 -8.95
CA PHE A 71 1.68 -8.49 -9.79
C PHE A 71 1.51 -7.20 -8.98
N VAL A 72 2.17 -7.13 -7.83
CA VAL A 72 2.09 -5.97 -6.93
C VAL A 72 2.83 -4.79 -7.55
N HIS A 73 2.11 -3.69 -7.69
CA HIS A 73 2.62 -2.39 -8.13
C HIS A 73 2.56 -1.40 -6.97
N ALA A 74 3.69 -0.76 -6.71
CA ALA A 74 3.80 0.29 -5.71
C ALA A 74 4.34 1.56 -6.36
N GLN A 75 3.73 2.71 -6.09
CA GLN A 75 4.18 4.01 -6.58
C GLN A 75 4.03 5.08 -5.50
N CYS A 76 5.00 6.00 -5.47
CA CYS A 76 4.97 7.17 -4.62
C CYS A 76 4.70 8.40 -5.49
N VAL A 77 3.56 9.04 -5.31
CA VAL A 77 3.09 10.14 -6.16
C VAL A 77 2.88 11.41 -5.34
N GLY A 78 2.73 12.56 -6.03
CA GLY A 78 2.58 13.86 -5.41
C GLY A 78 3.91 14.57 -5.16
N THR A 79 3.87 15.91 -5.06
CA THR A 79 5.05 16.76 -4.86
C THR A 79 5.04 17.46 -3.51
N LYS A 80 3.96 18.14 -3.17
CA LYS A 80 3.79 18.86 -1.89
C LYS A 80 3.36 17.89 -0.78
N GLN A 81 2.28 17.17 -1.02
CA GLN A 81 1.82 16.06 -0.20
C GLN A 81 2.01 14.78 -1.00
N ARG A 82 2.60 13.77 -0.40
CA ARG A 82 2.93 12.52 -1.10
C ARG A 82 2.07 11.37 -0.64
N VAL A 83 1.74 10.51 -1.56
CA VAL A 83 0.91 9.32 -1.33
C VAL A 83 1.64 8.10 -1.84
N LEU A 84 1.75 7.06 -1.03
CA LEU A 84 2.11 5.73 -1.46
C LEU A 84 0.82 5.02 -1.89
N ILE A 85 0.80 4.54 -3.13
CA ILE A 85 -0.29 3.72 -3.66
C ILE A 85 0.25 2.34 -3.95
N VAL A 86 -0.47 1.33 -3.47
CA VAL A 86 -0.17 -0.07 -3.72
C VAL A 86 -1.40 -0.75 -4.29
N SER A 87 -1.20 -1.60 -5.28
CA SER A 87 -2.24 -2.48 -5.82
C SER A 87 -1.63 -3.80 -6.29
N GLY A 88 -2.35 -4.90 -6.14
CA GLY A 88 -1.87 -6.23 -6.55
C GLY A 88 -2.94 -7.29 -6.42
N GLU A 89 -2.63 -8.47 -6.88
CA GLU A 89 -3.47 -9.65 -6.74
C GLU A 89 -3.19 -10.32 -5.38
N PHE A 90 -3.93 -9.91 -4.37
CA PHE A 90 -3.90 -10.48 -3.01
C PHE A 90 -5.09 -11.41 -2.76
N THR A 91 -6.10 -11.36 -3.62
CA THR A 91 -7.27 -12.24 -3.63
C THR A 91 -7.46 -12.82 -5.02
N ALA A 92 -8.22 -13.92 -5.14
CA ALA A 92 -8.43 -14.59 -6.41
C ALA A 92 -9.27 -13.80 -7.43
N ASN A 93 -10.10 -12.83 -6.97
CA ASN A 93 -11.14 -12.23 -7.80
C ASN A 93 -11.03 -10.71 -7.99
N ALA A 94 -10.10 -10.05 -7.33
CA ALA A 94 -9.95 -8.60 -7.40
C ALA A 94 -8.51 -8.16 -7.18
N LEU A 95 -8.14 -7.02 -7.75
CA LEU A 95 -6.97 -6.28 -7.35
C LEU A 95 -7.27 -5.58 -6.04
N GLN A 96 -6.56 -5.96 -4.99
CA GLN A 96 -6.65 -5.30 -3.70
C GLN A 96 -5.53 -4.27 -3.56
N GLY A 97 -5.79 -3.18 -2.86
CA GLY A 97 -4.77 -2.17 -2.65
C GLY A 97 -5.16 -1.11 -1.63
N PHE A 98 -4.28 -0.14 -1.50
CA PHE A 98 -4.48 1.00 -0.63
C PHE A 98 -3.70 2.23 -1.12
N ALA A 99 -4.17 3.41 -0.70
CA ALA A 99 -3.45 4.66 -0.74
C ALA A 99 -3.15 5.08 0.71
N ILE A 100 -1.91 5.46 1.02
CA ILE A 100 -1.51 5.95 2.34
C ILE A 100 -0.80 7.29 2.20
N THR A 101 -1.22 8.28 3.01
CA THR A 101 -0.62 9.61 3.07
C THR A 101 -0.53 10.10 4.52
N HIS A 102 0.24 11.15 4.72
CA HIS A 102 0.26 11.89 5.96
C HIS A 102 -0.42 13.24 5.71
N PHE A 103 -1.62 13.42 6.25
CA PHE A 103 -2.31 14.71 6.17
C PHE A 103 -1.64 15.75 7.08
N PRO A 104 -1.69 17.05 6.73
CA PRO A 104 -1.00 18.10 7.49
C PRO A 104 -1.34 18.12 8.99
N ASP A 105 -2.62 17.92 9.32
CA ASP A 105 -3.14 17.97 10.68
C ASP A 105 -3.29 16.61 11.34
N SER A 106 -2.74 15.55 10.75
CA SER A 106 -2.78 14.22 11.32
C SER A 106 -1.47 13.86 12.00
N ASP A 107 -1.54 13.21 13.16
CA ASP A 107 -0.36 12.74 13.89
C ASP A 107 0.23 11.44 13.30
N ARG A 108 -0.55 10.74 12.48
CA ARG A 108 -0.20 9.45 11.89
C ARG A 108 -0.59 9.40 10.41
N PRO A 109 0.06 8.55 9.63
CA PRO A 109 -0.39 8.27 8.27
C PRO A 109 -1.80 7.68 8.27
N GLU A 110 -2.60 8.10 7.32
CA GLU A 110 -3.96 7.61 7.12
C GLU A 110 -4.07 6.84 5.81
N ARG A 111 -4.98 5.86 5.78
CA ARG A 111 -5.06 4.86 4.74
C ARG A 111 -6.48 4.76 4.20
N LEU A 112 -6.58 4.69 2.87
CA LEU A 112 -7.78 4.36 2.11
C LEU A 112 -7.54 3.02 1.42
N GLU A 113 -8.45 2.06 1.60
CA GLU A 113 -8.38 0.74 0.99
C GLU A 113 -9.36 0.62 -0.17
N PHE A 114 -9.04 -0.27 -1.13
CA PHE A 114 -9.93 -0.58 -2.26
C PHE A 114 -9.75 -2.03 -2.71
N ALA A 115 -10.79 -2.56 -3.37
CA ALA A 115 -10.76 -3.86 -4.02
C ALA A 115 -11.58 -3.80 -5.32
N GLU A 116 -10.89 -3.85 -6.48
CA GLU A 116 -11.51 -3.63 -7.79
C GLU A 116 -10.92 -4.56 -8.86
N LYS A 117 -11.58 -4.65 -10.02
CA LYS A 117 -11.06 -5.40 -11.17
C LYS A 117 -9.95 -4.67 -11.91
N SER A 118 -9.90 -3.34 -11.79
CA SER A 118 -8.94 -2.48 -12.46
C SER A 118 -8.07 -1.73 -11.46
N ARG A 119 -6.88 -1.31 -11.90
CA ARG A 119 -6.02 -0.46 -11.07
C ARG A 119 -6.57 0.97 -11.00
N PRO A 120 -6.31 1.69 -9.90
CA PRO A 120 -6.66 3.10 -9.81
C PRO A 120 -6.01 3.91 -10.92
N MET A 121 -6.80 4.81 -11.52
CA MET A 121 -6.35 5.67 -12.62
C MET A 121 -6.01 7.09 -12.18
N ARG A 122 -6.65 7.58 -11.14
CA ARG A 122 -6.45 8.95 -10.61
C ARG A 122 -6.55 9.00 -9.10
N LEU A 123 -5.79 9.92 -8.54
CA LEU A 123 -5.90 10.34 -7.16
C LEU A 123 -6.16 11.84 -7.12
N TYR A 124 -7.17 12.25 -6.39
CA TYR A 124 -7.48 13.63 -6.04
C TYR A 124 -7.05 13.83 -4.60
N LEU A 125 -6.16 14.77 -4.34
CA LEU A 125 -5.54 14.99 -3.04
C LEU A 125 -5.76 16.41 -2.58
N ALA A 126 -6.40 16.59 -1.44
CA ALA A 126 -6.58 17.85 -0.75
C ALA A 126 -5.96 17.78 0.65
N PRO A 127 -5.81 18.92 1.37
CA PRO A 127 -5.20 18.92 2.71
C PRO A 127 -5.88 18.02 3.74
N HIS A 128 -7.19 17.75 3.58
CA HIS A 128 -7.97 16.99 4.56
C HIS A 128 -8.72 15.79 3.96
N GLU A 129 -8.56 15.52 2.67
CA GLU A 129 -9.21 14.38 2.05
C GLU A 129 -8.45 13.86 0.83
N MET A 130 -8.71 12.61 0.49
CA MET A 130 -8.28 12.00 -0.77
C MET A 130 -9.41 11.21 -1.41
N LEU A 131 -9.49 11.30 -2.76
CA LEU A 131 -10.39 10.49 -3.57
C LEU A 131 -9.56 9.61 -4.51
N LEU A 132 -9.81 8.32 -4.47
CA LEU A 132 -9.17 7.37 -5.38
C LEU A 132 -10.20 6.93 -6.41
N VAL A 133 -9.87 7.08 -7.69
CA VAL A 133 -10.77 6.79 -8.81
C VAL A 133 -10.27 5.57 -9.56
N VAL A 134 -11.15 4.61 -9.71
CA VAL A 134 -10.95 3.40 -10.51
C VAL A 134 -11.92 3.44 -11.70
N ALA A 135 -11.42 3.22 -12.91
CA ALA A 135 -12.30 3.03 -14.06
C ALA A 135 -12.92 1.63 -14.00
N THR A 136 -14.23 1.55 -14.22
CA THR A 136 -14.91 0.25 -14.33
C THR A 136 -14.48 -0.41 -15.64
N GLY A 137 -14.14 -1.68 -15.58
CA GLY A 137 -13.68 -2.41 -16.75
C GLY A 137 -14.81 -2.98 -17.62
N GLY A 138 -16.08 -2.67 -17.32
CA GLY A 138 -17.22 -3.29 -17.98
C GLY A 138 -17.45 -4.75 -17.58
N PHE A 139 -16.92 -5.15 -16.41
CA PHE A 139 -17.05 -6.54 -15.89
C PHE A 139 -18.38 -6.82 -15.17
N GLY A 140 -19.34 -5.89 -15.26
CA GLY A 140 -20.66 -6.05 -14.65
C GLY A 140 -20.75 -5.71 -13.16
N GLU A 141 -19.73 -5.06 -12.59
CA GLU A 141 -19.75 -4.62 -11.17
C GLU A 141 -20.78 -3.49 -10.93
N THR A 142 -20.91 -2.61 -11.92
CA THR A 142 -21.83 -1.46 -11.88
C THR A 142 -22.02 -0.90 -13.29
N ASP A 143 -23.11 -0.18 -13.51
CA ASP A 143 -23.35 0.60 -14.74
C ASP A 143 -22.59 1.93 -14.77
N ALA A 144 -21.96 2.31 -13.67
CA ALA A 144 -21.17 3.53 -13.57
C ALA A 144 -19.85 3.39 -14.32
N LYS A 145 -19.32 4.51 -14.86
CA LYS A 145 -18.01 4.54 -15.54
C LYS A 145 -16.83 4.50 -14.59
N TYR A 146 -17.03 4.95 -13.36
CA TYR A 146 -15.98 5.07 -12.33
C TYR A 146 -16.51 4.62 -10.98
N ILE A 147 -15.61 4.05 -10.18
CA ILE A 147 -15.81 3.83 -8.75
C ILE A 147 -14.89 4.81 -8.03
N VAL A 148 -15.47 5.58 -7.09
CA VAL A 148 -14.76 6.60 -6.32
C VAL A 148 -14.75 6.21 -4.87
N TYR A 149 -13.56 6.00 -4.33
CA TYR A 149 -13.30 5.81 -2.92
C TYR A 149 -12.92 7.15 -2.30
N ARG A 150 -13.43 7.45 -1.09
CA ARG A 150 -13.18 8.69 -0.38
C ARG A 150 -12.69 8.42 1.03
N HIS A 151 -11.67 9.16 1.44
CA HIS A 151 -11.19 9.20 2.81
C HIS A 151 -11.05 10.65 3.25
N VAL A 152 -11.60 10.96 4.43
CA VAL A 152 -11.49 12.29 5.07
C VAL A 152 -10.61 12.14 6.31
N ALA A 153 -9.61 13.02 6.43
CA ALA A 153 -8.66 13.00 7.53
C ALA A 153 -9.35 13.05 8.90
N GLY A 154 -8.86 12.23 9.82
CA GLY A 154 -9.34 12.19 11.22
C GLY A 154 -10.64 11.42 11.43
N ARG A 155 -11.34 10.95 10.39
CA ARG A 155 -12.59 10.18 10.59
C ARG A 155 -12.36 8.72 11.00
N GLY A 156 -11.14 8.18 10.77
CA GLY A 156 -10.80 6.79 11.13
C GLY A 156 -11.34 5.74 10.17
N GLU A 157 -12.47 5.96 9.54
CA GLU A 157 -13.13 5.09 8.56
C GLU A 157 -13.20 5.80 7.21
N GLN A 158 -13.19 5.03 6.14
CA GLN A 158 -13.43 5.55 4.78
C GLN A 158 -14.92 5.50 4.46
N ASP A 159 -15.36 6.40 3.58
CA ASP A 159 -16.72 6.37 3.05
C ASP A 159 -16.94 5.13 2.15
N GLU A 160 -18.18 4.69 1.99
CA GLU A 160 -18.52 3.65 1.02
C GLU A 160 -18.13 4.07 -0.40
N ALA A 161 -17.69 3.11 -1.18
CA ALA A 161 -17.36 3.32 -2.58
C ALA A 161 -18.61 3.74 -3.39
N GLN A 162 -18.45 4.77 -4.22
CA GLN A 162 -19.56 5.32 -5.00
C GLN A 162 -19.35 5.15 -6.50
N GLY A 163 -20.34 4.58 -7.18
CA GLY A 163 -20.41 4.59 -8.65
C GLY A 163 -20.70 6.01 -9.19
N LYS A 164 -19.92 6.46 -10.17
CA LYS A 164 -20.06 7.78 -10.81
C LYS A 164 -19.93 7.65 -12.33
N ASN A 165 -20.69 8.47 -13.07
CA ASN A 165 -20.57 8.55 -14.54
C ASN A 165 -19.63 9.67 -15.00
N GLU A 166 -19.26 10.55 -14.08
CA GLU A 166 -18.33 11.65 -14.30
C GLU A 166 -17.19 11.60 -13.27
N LEU A 167 -16.06 12.13 -13.67
CA LEU A 167 -14.92 12.28 -12.75
C LEU A 167 -15.22 13.33 -11.69
N PRO A 168 -14.68 13.19 -10.46
CA PRO A 168 -14.79 14.23 -9.45
C PRO A 168 -14.30 15.58 -9.96
N SER A 169 -14.94 16.65 -9.48
CA SER A 169 -14.52 18.03 -9.78
C SER A 169 -13.10 18.27 -9.22
N SER A 170 -12.26 18.96 -10.00
CA SER A 170 -10.86 19.20 -9.64
C SER A 170 -10.59 20.43 -8.74
N PRO A 171 -11.44 21.47 -8.66
CA PRO A 171 -11.16 22.60 -7.80
C PRO A 171 -10.92 22.19 -6.35
N GLY A 172 -9.80 22.68 -5.77
CA GLY A 172 -9.38 22.34 -4.40
C GLY A 172 -8.54 21.07 -4.26
N PHE A 173 -8.36 20.31 -5.36
CA PHE A 173 -7.55 19.10 -5.37
C PHE A 173 -6.30 19.23 -6.25
N ASP A 174 -5.22 18.62 -5.78
CA ASP A 174 -4.10 18.24 -6.63
C ASP A 174 -4.47 16.90 -7.30
N VAL A 175 -4.62 16.92 -8.64
CA VAL A 175 -5.09 15.76 -9.41
C VAL A 175 -3.91 15.02 -10.00
N LEU A 176 -3.67 13.81 -9.53
CA LEU A 176 -2.55 12.98 -9.93
C LEU A 176 -3.02 11.83 -10.82
N ASN A 177 -2.51 11.79 -12.06
CA ASN A 177 -2.74 10.65 -12.94
C ASN A 177 -1.82 9.50 -12.52
N LEU A 178 -2.40 8.34 -12.29
CA LEU A 178 -1.69 7.15 -11.87
C LEU A 178 -1.30 6.33 -13.10
N LYS A 179 -0.05 5.84 -13.10
CA LYS A 179 0.40 4.96 -14.17
C LYS A 179 -0.14 3.54 -13.88
N GLY A 180 -1.17 3.14 -14.63
CA GLY A 180 -1.55 1.75 -14.73
C GLY A 180 -0.53 1.03 -15.63
N ARG A 181 0.22 0.09 -15.08
CA ARG A 181 0.96 -0.92 -15.83
C ARG A 181 0.47 -2.29 -15.41
#